data_1c18c46e788778f783642dbdc8ef88db
#
_entry.id   1c18c46e788778f783642dbdc8ef88db
#
_cell.length_a   1.000
_cell.length_b   1.000
_cell.length_c   1.000
_cell.angle_alpha   90.00
_cell.angle_beta   90.00
_cell.angle_gamma   90.00
#
_symmetry.space_group_name_H-M   'P 1'
#
loop_
_entity.id
_entity.type
_entity.pdbx_description
1 polymer ?
#
loop_
_entity_poly.entity_id
_entity_poly.type
_entity_poly.pdbx_seq_one_letter_code
_entity_poly.pdbx_strand_id
1 'polypeptide(L)'
;MKNIWSIFCREVSSFFTSPLAYVLIFIFLVVVNALTFLWPGRELIESEQAALKDYFFFYHPWVLAFYAPLLAMRTLADEHRQGTLELISTMPVRTIELVVGKFLGGFVVLVVSLLLTVSVWITVAKLGNPDPGP
;
A
#
# COMPACT_ATOMS: atom_id res chain seq x y z
N MET A 1 6.01 16.44 19.42
CA MET A 1 5.38 15.11 19.31
C MET A 1 3.85 15.20 19.18
N LYS A 2 3.16 16.05 19.92
CA LYS A 2 1.70 16.21 19.76
C LYS A 2 1.29 16.65 18.35
N ASN A 3 2.10 17.48 17.68
CA ASN A 3 1.82 17.97 16.33
C ASN A 3 1.93 16.87 15.27
N ILE A 4 2.94 15.99 15.37
CA ILE A 4 3.11 14.85 14.46
C ILE A 4 1.93 13.90 14.56
N TRP A 5 1.48 13.61 15.77
CA TRP A 5 0.34 12.73 15.99
C TRP A 5 -0.96 13.30 15.43
N SER A 6 -1.19 14.60 15.61
CA SER A 6 -2.37 15.28 15.06
C SER A 6 -2.37 15.29 13.54
N ILE A 7 -1.20 15.55 12.93
CA ILE A 7 -1.02 15.51 11.46
C ILE A 7 -1.23 14.09 10.96
N PHE A 8 -0.64 13.11 11.60
CA PHE A 8 -0.80 11.70 11.27
C PHE A 8 -2.27 11.24 11.31
N CYS A 9 -3.00 11.51 12.40
CA CYS A 9 -4.42 11.16 12.50
C CYS A 9 -5.26 11.84 11.42
N ARG A 10 -4.96 13.08 11.11
CA ARG A 10 -5.64 13.84 10.06
C ARG A 10 -5.37 13.24 8.68
N GLU A 11 -4.13 12.86 8.40
CA GLU A 11 -3.76 12.23 7.14
C GLU A 11 -4.42 10.86 6.97
N VAL A 12 -4.35 9.99 7.97
CA VAL A 12 -5.03 8.69 7.96
C VAL A 12 -6.53 8.85 7.74
N SER A 13 -7.17 9.75 8.47
CA SER A 13 -8.59 10.05 8.29
C SER A 13 -8.91 10.55 6.88
N SER A 14 -8.09 11.45 6.35
CA SER A 14 -8.23 11.98 4.99
C SER A 14 -8.11 10.88 3.93
N PHE A 15 -7.17 9.95 4.11
CA PHE A 15 -7.02 8.80 3.20
C PHE A 15 -8.27 7.91 3.20
N PHE A 16 -8.78 7.55 4.37
CA PHE A 16 -9.94 6.65 4.47
C PHE A 16 -11.29 7.34 4.19
N THR A 17 -11.35 8.65 4.26
CA THR A 17 -12.55 9.42 3.86
C THR A 17 -12.61 9.65 2.35
N SER A 18 -11.48 9.61 1.67
CA SER A 18 -11.41 9.82 0.23
C SER A 18 -11.70 8.53 -0.55
N PRO A 19 -12.60 8.54 -1.55
CA PRO A 19 -12.86 7.38 -2.40
C PRO A 19 -11.63 6.95 -3.20
N LEU A 20 -10.72 7.86 -3.47
CA LEU A 20 -9.49 7.60 -4.22
C LEU A 20 -8.56 6.61 -3.50
N ALA A 21 -8.53 6.60 -2.15
CA ALA A 21 -7.74 5.62 -1.41
C ALA A 21 -8.22 4.19 -1.64
N TYR A 22 -9.54 3.99 -1.62
CA TYR A 22 -10.13 2.68 -1.89
C TYR A 22 -9.86 2.23 -3.32
N VAL A 23 -9.91 3.14 -4.28
CA VAL A 23 -9.57 2.85 -5.69
C VAL A 23 -8.11 2.41 -5.82
N LEU A 24 -7.18 3.10 -5.15
CA LEU A 24 -5.75 2.74 -5.16
C LEU A 24 -5.51 1.38 -4.51
N ILE A 25 -6.13 1.10 -3.36
CA ILE A 25 -6.04 -0.20 -2.69
C ILE A 25 -6.63 -1.30 -3.59
N PHE A 26 -7.77 -1.03 -4.22
CA PHE A 26 -8.42 -1.98 -5.13
C PHE A 26 -7.54 -2.29 -6.34
N ILE A 27 -6.99 -1.26 -6.99
CA ILE A 27 -6.08 -1.44 -8.13
C ILE A 27 -4.85 -2.24 -7.70
N PHE A 28 -4.27 -1.93 -6.55
CA PHE A 28 -3.13 -2.68 -6.01
C PHE A 28 -3.47 -4.16 -5.84
N LEU A 29 -4.60 -4.47 -5.20
CA LEU A 29 -5.04 -5.86 -5.01
C LEU A 29 -5.31 -6.57 -6.34
N VAL A 30 -5.95 -5.90 -7.29
CA VAL A 30 -6.22 -6.46 -8.62
C VAL A 30 -4.92 -6.76 -9.36
N VAL A 31 -3.97 -5.83 -9.38
CA VAL A 31 -2.68 -6.01 -10.04
C VAL A 31 -1.89 -7.15 -9.41
N VAL A 32 -1.81 -7.17 -8.07
CA VAL A 32 -1.10 -8.22 -7.34
C VAL A 32 -1.72 -9.59 -7.62
N ASN A 33 -3.04 -9.70 -7.55
CA ASN A 33 -3.74 -10.96 -7.85
C ASN A 33 -3.63 -11.35 -9.32
N ALA A 34 -3.76 -10.41 -10.25
CA ALA A 34 -3.63 -10.68 -11.68
C ALA A 34 -2.23 -11.19 -12.03
N LEU A 35 -1.19 -10.58 -11.48
CA LEU A 35 0.19 -11.07 -11.66
C LEU A 35 0.39 -12.45 -11.06
N THR A 36 -0.28 -12.75 -9.94
CA THR A 36 -0.20 -14.06 -9.31
C THR A 36 -0.85 -15.16 -10.14
N PHE A 37 -2.05 -14.88 -10.65
CA PHE A 37 -2.86 -15.93 -11.29
C PHE A 37 -2.74 -15.97 -12.81
N LEU A 38 -2.42 -14.84 -13.46
CA LEU A 38 -2.39 -14.75 -14.92
C LEU A 38 -0.99 -14.95 -15.52
N TRP A 39 0.05 -14.46 -14.85
CA TRP A 39 1.40 -14.47 -15.43
C TRP A 39 2.17 -15.78 -15.17
N PRO A 40 2.26 -16.27 -13.93
CA PRO A 40 2.76 -17.62 -13.67
C PRO A 40 1.65 -18.66 -13.56
N GLY A 41 0.41 -18.31 -13.92
CA GLY A 41 -0.78 -19.11 -13.68
C GLY A 41 -0.77 -20.52 -14.27
N ARG A 42 0.12 -20.77 -15.23
CA ARG A 42 0.38 -22.13 -15.67
C ARG A 42 1.25 -22.92 -14.70
N GLU A 43 2.25 -22.28 -14.13
CA GLU A 43 3.19 -22.96 -13.22
C GLU A 43 2.56 -23.21 -11.83
N LEU A 44 1.70 -22.32 -11.34
CA LEU A 44 0.96 -22.52 -10.09
C LEU A 44 -0.12 -23.62 -10.18
N ILE A 45 -0.68 -23.81 -11.36
CA ILE A 45 -1.72 -24.82 -11.60
C ILE A 45 -1.09 -26.14 -12.07
N GLU A 46 -0.01 -26.08 -12.84
CA GLU A 46 0.67 -27.25 -13.41
C GLU A 46 1.74 -27.83 -12.48
N SER A 47 2.39 -27.01 -11.66
CA SER A 47 3.25 -27.51 -10.58
C SER A 47 2.41 -27.78 -9.35
N GLU A 48 2.36 -29.03 -8.91
CA GLU A 48 1.72 -29.45 -7.66
C GLU A 48 2.28 -28.72 -6.41
N GLN A 49 3.29 -27.89 -6.60
CA GLN A 49 3.94 -27.06 -5.59
C GLN A 49 3.61 -25.59 -5.87
N ALA A 50 2.71 -25.05 -5.07
CA ALA A 50 2.46 -23.61 -5.08
C ALA A 50 3.72 -22.87 -4.61
N ALA A 51 4.55 -22.44 -5.56
CA ALA A 51 5.75 -21.64 -5.30
C ALA A 51 5.39 -20.22 -4.83
N LEU A 52 4.72 -20.15 -3.69
CA LEU A 52 4.37 -18.89 -3.00
C LEU A 52 5.61 -18.06 -2.69
N LYS A 53 6.78 -18.71 -2.60
CA LYS A 53 8.06 -18.08 -2.34
C LYS A 53 8.44 -17.09 -3.45
N ASP A 54 8.34 -17.49 -4.71
CA ASP A 54 8.69 -16.64 -5.85
C ASP A 54 7.72 -15.46 -5.98
N TYR A 55 6.45 -15.68 -5.63
CA TYR A 55 5.45 -14.64 -5.57
C TYR A 55 5.81 -13.53 -4.57
N PHE A 56 6.10 -13.90 -3.32
CA PHE A 56 6.41 -12.93 -2.29
C PHE A 56 7.76 -12.24 -2.49
N PHE A 57 8.80 -12.96 -2.95
CA PHE A 57 10.14 -12.41 -3.08
C PHE A 57 10.39 -11.69 -4.41
N PHE A 58 9.69 -12.05 -5.47
CA PHE A 58 9.93 -11.47 -6.78
C PHE A 58 8.88 -10.44 -7.19
N TYR A 59 7.60 -10.81 -7.24
CA TYR A 59 6.55 -9.91 -7.76
C TYR A 59 6.12 -8.83 -6.77
N HIS A 60 6.03 -9.15 -5.50
CA HIS A 60 5.56 -8.23 -4.48
C HIS A 60 6.43 -6.97 -4.32
N PRO A 61 7.77 -7.07 -4.24
CA PRO A 61 8.64 -5.90 -4.17
C PRO A 61 8.53 -5.00 -5.39
N TRP A 62 8.36 -5.56 -6.58
CA TRP A 62 8.21 -4.78 -7.81
C TRP A 62 6.91 -3.97 -7.83
N VAL A 63 5.80 -4.61 -7.48
CA VAL A 63 4.52 -3.89 -7.40
C VAL A 63 4.57 -2.80 -6.32
N LEU A 64 5.19 -3.06 -5.18
CA LEU A 64 5.38 -2.06 -4.12
C LEU A 64 6.26 -0.90 -4.56
N ALA A 65 7.30 -1.16 -5.35
CA ALA A 65 8.19 -0.13 -5.87
C ALA A 65 7.46 0.90 -6.76
N PHE A 66 6.39 0.49 -7.44
CA PHE A 66 5.52 1.40 -8.20
C PHE A 66 4.37 1.97 -7.35
N TYR A 67 3.84 1.19 -6.44
CA TYR A 67 2.71 1.59 -5.62
C TYR A 67 3.05 2.67 -4.58
N ALA A 68 4.22 2.57 -3.94
CA ALA A 68 4.65 3.54 -2.95
C ALA A 68 4.80 4.97 -3.52
N PRO A 69 5.45 5.20 -4.69
CA PRO A 69 5.46 6.51 -5.33
C PRO A 69 4.07 7.02 -5.71
N LEU A 70 3.15 6.16 -6.15
CA LEU A 70 1.77 6.57 -6.46
C LEU A 70 1.05 7.10 -5.22
N LEU A 71 1.21 6.45 -4.08
CA LEU A 71 0.68 6.94 -2.80
C LEU A 71 1.30 8.28 -2.40
N ALA A 72 2.62 8.44 -2.59
CA ALA A 72 3.32 9.68 -2.29
C ALA A 72 2.87 10.84 -3.20
N MET A 73 2.71 10.60 -4.50
CA MET A 73 2.21 11.59 -5.46
C MET A 73 0.81 12.07 -5.09
N ARG A 74 -0.04 11.18 -4.63
CA ARG A 74 -1.38 11.53 -4.17
C ARG A 74 -1.33 12.51 -3.00
N THR A 75 -0.51 12.23 -2.00
CA THR A 75 -0.36 13.08 -0.82
C THR A 75 0.05 14.51 -1.20
N LEU A 76 0.95 14.64 -2.19
CA LEU A 76 1.37 15.94 -2.72
C LEU A 76 0.27 16.61 -3.55
N ALA A 77 -0.47 15.85 -4.35
CA ALA A 77 -1.54 16.38 -5.19
C ALA A 77 -2.71 16.94 -4.37
N ASP A 78 -3.06 16.30 -3.27
CA ASP A 78 -4.11 16.74 -2.37
C ASP A 78 -3.74 18.08 -1.69
N GLU A 79 -2.48 18.32 -1.38
CA GLU A 79 -1.99 19.61 -0.86
C GLU A 79 -2.09 20.73 -1.90
N HIS A 80 -1.71 20.41 -3.12
CA HIS A 80 -1.76 21.40 -4.21
C HIS A 80 -3.21 21.82 -4.51
N ARG A 81 -4.15 20.90 -4.40
CA ARG A 81 -5.59 21.16 -4.60
C ARG A 81 -6.22 22.00 -3.49
N GLN A 82 -5.78 21.80 -2.25
CA GLN A 82 -6.36 22.46 -1.08
C GLN A 82 -5.74 23.84 -0.81
N GLY A 83 -4.72 24.26 -1.58
CA GLY A 83 -4.02 25.53 -1.36
C GLY A 83 -3.30 25.59 0.01
N THR A 84 -3.15 24.46 0.67
CA THR A 84 -2.58 24.36 2.01
C THR A 84 -1.07 24.60 2.03
N LEU A 85 -0.40 24.58 0.89
CA LEU A 85 1.03 24.91 0.78
C LEU A 85 1.33 26.34 1.25
N GLU A 86 0.45 27.31 0.96
CA GLU A 86 0.60 28.69 1.42
C GLU A 86 0.29 28.82 2.92
N LEU A 87 -0.69 28.10 3.42
CA LEU A 87 -1.06 28.06 4.84
C LEU A 87 0.02 27.40 5.70
N ILE A 88 0.70 26.38 5.18
CA ILE A 88 1.76 25.67 5.88
C ILE A 88 2.98 26.54 6.10
N SER A 89 3.27 27.46 5.17
CA SER A 89 4.39 28.43 5.32
C SER A 89 4.13 29.46 6.42
N THR A 90 2.88 29.66 6.84
CA THR A 90 2.50 30.60 7.88
C THR A 90 2.19 29.96 9.25
N MET A 91 2.11 28.64 9.31
CA MET A 91 1.90 27.91 10.56
C MET A 91 3.20 27.68 11.36
N PRO A 92 3.14 27.74 12.71
CA PRO A 92 4.30 27.48 13.57
C PRO A 92 4.65 25.99 13.69
N VAL A 93 4.48 25.23 12.61
CA VAL A 93 4.80 23.79 12.56
C VAL A 93 6.11 23.61 11.80
N ARG A 94 7.03 22.83 12.36
CA ARG A 94 8.29 22.53 11.68
C ARG A 94 8.00 21.69 10.42
N THR A 95 8.61 22.05 9.31
CA THR A 95 8.48 21.32 8.02
C THR A 95 8.74 19.82 8.17
N ILE A 96 9.69 19.45 9.03
CA ILE A 96 10.00 18.04 9.32
C ILE A 96 8.83 17.32 9.97
N GLU A 97 8.11 17.94 10.90
CA GLU A 97 6.93 17.35 11.56
C GLU A 97 5.81 17.07 10.56
N LEU A 98 5.63 17.97 9.61
CA LEU A 98 4.67 17.82 8.52
C LEU A 98 5.03 16.64 7.61
N VAL A 99 6.27 16.60 7.14
CA VAL A 99 6.76 15.54 6.23
C VAL A 99 6.66 14.16 6.90
N VAL A 100 7.08 14.06 8.16
CA VAL A 100 7.00 12.81 8.92
C VAL A 100 5.56 12.37 9.14
N GLY A 101 4.66 13.28 9.52
CA GLY A 101 3.25 12.96 9.71
C GLY A 101 2.59 12.44 8.43
N LYS A 102 2.89 13.04 7.29
CA LYS A 102 2.41 12.62 5.98
C LYS A 102 2.98 11.28 5.53
N PHE A 103 4.27 11.10 5.70
CA PHE A 103 4.93 9.84 5.41
C PHE A 103 4.31 8.69 6.22
N LEU A 104 4.08 8.89 7.52
CA LEU A 104 3.43 7.91 8.36
C LEU A 104 1.99 7.61 7.93
N GLY A 105 1.23 8.63 7.50
CA GLY A 105 -0.12 8.45 6.97
C GLY A 105 -0.14 7.56 5.72
N GLY A 106 0.72 7.85 4.74
CA GLY A 106 0.90 7.02 3.54
C GLY A 106 1.39 5.60 3.86
N PHE A 107 2.28 5.48 4.84
CA PHE A 107 2.79 4.18 5.29
C PHE A 107 1.69 3.30 5.89
N VAL A 108 0.75 3.86 6.64
CA VAL A 108 -0.42 3.11 7.14
C VAL A 108 -1.25 2.54 6.01
N VAL A 109 -1.53 3.32 4.96
CA VAL A 109 -2.27 2.82 3.79
C VAL A 109 -1.53 1.68 3.10
N LEU A 110 -0.21 1.78 2.99
CA LEU A 110 0.63 0.72 2.44
C LEU A 110 0.55 -0.56 3.30
N VAL A 111 0.66 -0.43 4.62
CA VAL A 111 0.53 -1.56 5.55
C VAL A 111 -0.85 -2.21 5.45
N VAL A 112 -1.92 -1.43 5.36
CA VAL A 112 -3.28 -1.95 5.18
C VAL A 112 -3.40 -2.73 3.87
N SER A 113 -2.82 -2.22 2.77
CA SER A 113 -2.81 -2.91 1.48
C SER A 113 -2.07 -4.24 1.56
N LEU A 114 -0.95 -4.29 2.27
CA LEU A 114 -0.18 -5.51 2.51
C LEU A 114 -0.96 -6.52 3.37
N LEU A 115 -1.62 -6.08 4.43
CA LEU A 115 -2.45 -6.95 5.27
C LEU A 115 -3.61 -7.57 4.49
N LEU A 116 -4.22 -6.81 3.58
CA LEU A 116 -5.25 -7.35 2.69
C LEU A 116 -4.68 -8.41 1.73
N THR A 117 -3.43 -8.25 1.29
CA THR A 117 -2.77 -9.26 0.46
C THR A 117 -2.51 -10.57 1.22
N VAL A 118 -2.24 -10.51 2.52
CA VAL A 118 -2.10 -11.71 3.36
C VAL A 118 -3.36 -12.56 3.36
N SER A 119 -4.54 -11.94 3.21
CA SER A 119 -5.81 -12.69 3.10
C SER A 119 -5.84 -13.64 1.90
N VAL A 120 -5.22 -13.22 0.79
CA VAL A 120 -5.07 -14.06 -0.42
C VAL A 120 -4.20 -15.26 -0.13
N TRP A 121 -3.09 -15.05 0.58
CA TRP A 121 -2.18 -16.13 0.99
C TRP A 121 -2.91 -17.17 1.86
N ILE A 122 -3.71 -16.72 2.84
CA ILE A 122 -4.51 -17.61 3.69
C ILE A 122 -5.52 -18.40 2.85
N THR A 123 -6.10 -17.79 1.84
CA THR A 123 -7.06 -18.45 0.95
C THR A 123 -6.38 -19.54 0.13
N VAL A 124 -5.22 -19.25 -0.47
CA VAL A 124 -4.42 -20.21 -1.23
C VAL A 124 -3.94 -21.36 -0.33
N ALA A 125 -3.52 -21.06 0.89
CA ALA A 125 -3.09 -22.05 1.86
C ALA A 125 -4.23 -23.00 2.31
N LYS A 126 -5.47 -22.53 2.28
CA LYS A 126 -6.64 -23.37 2.59
C LYS A 126 -7.14 -24.20 1.41
N LEU A 127 -6.95 -23.70 0.19
CA LEU A 127 -7.42 -24.36 -1.05
C LEU A 127 -6.39 -25.33 -1.63
N GLY A 128 -5.11 -25.09 -1.38
CA GLY A 128 -3.99 -25.92 -1.81
C GLY A 128 -3.23 -26.50 -0.61
N ASN A 129 -2.29 -27.41 -0.89
CA ASN A 129 -1.32 -27.86 0.07
C ASN A 129 -0.04 -27.05 -0.13
N PRO A 130 0.12 -25.88 0.53
CA PRO A 130 1.30 -25.06 0.34
C PRO A 130 2.50 -25.81 0.88
N ASP A 131 3.50 -26.01 0.02
CA ASP A 131 4.79 -26.49 0.46
C ASP A 131 5.46 -25.38 1.31
N PRO A 132 5.70 -25.60 2.61
CA PRO A 132 6.34 -24.59 3.46
C PRO A 132 7.80 -24.30 3.07
N GLY A 133 8.34 -24.99 2.05
CA GLY A 133 9.74 -24.86 1.62
C GLY A 133 10.74 -25.42 2.66
N PRO A 134 11.94 -25.70 2.26
CA PRO A 134 12.99 -26.11 3.20
C PRO A 134 13.40 -24.98 4.13
#